data_60a06872ae92c85081948040f6b83569
#
_entry.id   60a06872ae92c85081948040f6b83569
#
_cell.length_a   1.000
_cell.length_b   1.000
_cell.length_c   1.000
_cell.angle_alpha   90.00
_cell.angle_beta   90.00
_cell.angle_gamma   90.00
#
_symmetry.space_group_name_H-M   'P 1'
#
loop_
_entity.id
_entity.type
_entity.pdbx_description
1 polymer ?
#
loop_
_entity_poly.entity_id
_entity_poly.type
_entity_poly.pdbx_seq_one_letter_code
_entity_poly.pdbx_strand_id
1 'polypeptide(L)'
;MFGYVDSRAENNTFVPASQVQRPSMFGWGRSRSRSVFISTFCPRGKTVFFGRRGYVSDCMDEWIGLMGGSVTYAEEAGAGEDWLRRLAPRLDFILVDESAAEDIRQLVEHCLFLRRALPEVPLLLLSPSVKGDDFGTERMAICDVTLRTPLSQAAFVRALRIARSNNRRYVGSLAAPQPSALRA
;
A
#
# COMPACT_ATOMS: atom_id res chain seq x y z
N MET A 1 -66.69 -18.96 9.39
CA MET A 1 -66.20 -18.19 10.55
C MET A 1 -64.83 -17.66 10.21
N PHE A 2 -64.81 -16.43 9.98
CA PHE A 2 -63.74 -15.42 9.94
C PHE A 2 -62.25 -15.84 10.00
N GLY A 3 -61.46 -15.29 9.05
CA GLY A 3 -60.02 -15.14 9.14
C GLY A 3 -59.49 -14.31 8.02
N TYR A 4 -59.11 -13.15 8.32
CA TYR A 4 -58.63 -11.98 7.59
C TYR A 4 -57.27 -12.23 6.93
N VAL A 5 -57.16 -11.90 5.64
CA VAL A 5 -55.90 -11.84 4.89
C VAL A 5 -55.42 -10.39 4.88
N ASP A 6 -54.30 -10.12 5.51
CA ASP A 6 -53.65 -8.81 5.41
C ASP A 6 -52.45 -8.93 4.47
N SER A 7 -52.61 -8.32 3.31
CA SER A 7 -51.62 -8.18 2.26
C SER A 7 -50.92 -6.84 2.43
N ARG A 8 -49.69 -6.84 2.98
CA ARG A 8 -48.81 -5.69 2.84
C ARG A 8 -47.72 -6.03 1.81
N ALA A 9 -47.89 -5.46 0.64
CA ALA A 9 -46.88 -5.35 -0.38
C ALA A 9 -45.79 -4.37 0.12
N GLU A 10 -44.60 -4.88 0.47
CA GLU A 10 -43.41 -4.05 0.66
C GLU A 10 -42.84 -3.69 -0.71
N ASN A 11 -42.99 -2.42 -1.08
CA ASN A 11 -42.33 -1.81 -2.23
C ASN A 11 -40.82 -1.81 -2.04
N ASN A 12 -40.16 -2.83 -2.57
CA ASN A 12 -38.72 -2.87 -2.71
C ASN A 12 -38.32 -2.01 -3.91
N THR A 13 -38.12 -0.71 -3.69
CA THR A 13 -37.67 0.22 -4.72
C THR A 13 -36.18 -0.02 -4.93
N PHE A 14 -35.89 -0.81 -5.97
CA PHE A 14 -34.50 -1.01 -6.45
C PHE A 14 -33.99 0.34 -6.98
N VAL A 15 -33.05 0.94 -6.26
CA VAL A 15 -32.32 2.15 -6.70
C VAL A 15 -31.13 1.68 -7.54
N PRO A 16 -31.09 1.99 -8.85
CA PRO A 16 -29.96 1.59 -9.69
C PRO A 16 -28.70 2.34 -9.28
N ALA A 17 -27.57 1.64 -9.28
CA ALA A 17 -26.25 2.09 -8.85
C ALA A 17 -25.66 3.30 -9.63
N SER A 18 -26.37 3.81 -10.64
CA SER A 18 -25.95 4.95 -11.46
C SER A 18 -26.25 6.34 -10.86
N GLN A 19 -26.87 6.43 -9.69
CA GLN A 19 -27.19 7.72 -9.03
C GLN A 19 -26.44 7.98 -7.72
N VAL A 20 -25.36 7.29 -7.45
CA VAL A 20 -24.46 7.70 -6.37
C VAL A 20 -23.68 8.93 -6.87
N GLN A 21 -24.26 10.09 -6.59
CA GLN A 21 -23.62 11.40 -6.79
C GLN A 21 -22.30 11.40 -6.00
N ARG A 22 -21.16 11.36 -6.69
CA ARG A 22 -19.84 11.55 -6.08
C ARG A 22 -19.83 12.95 -5.45
N PRO A 23 -19.56 13.08 -4.15
CA PRO A 23 -19.36 14.41 -3.59
C PRO A 23 -18.08 14.98 -4.23
N SER A 24 -18.22 16.02 -5.03
CA SER A 24 -17.12 16.86 -5.48
C SER A 24 -16.62 17.62 -4.27
N MET A 25 -15.72 17.01 -3.51
CA MET A 25 -15.11 17.66 -2.36
C MET A 25 -13.75 18.18 -2.73
N PHE A 26 -13.68 19.49 -2.56
CA PHE A 26 -12.51 20.31 -2.30
C PHE A 26 -11.81 20.97 -3.50
N GLY A 27 -12.31 22.18 -3.76
CA GLY A 27 -11.48 23.29 -4.20
C GLY A 27 -10.46 23.62 -3.10
N TRP A 28 -9.25 23.06 -3.21
CA TRP A 28 -8.14 23.44 -2.33
C TRP A 28 -7.32 24.51 -3.03
N GLY A 29 -7.34 25.72 -2.45
CA GLY A 29 -6.52 26.82 -2.90
C GLY A 29 -5.04 26.41 -2.99
N ARG A 30 -4.39 26.75 -4.09
CA ARG A 30 -2.96 26.53 -4.34
C ARG A 30 -2.14 27.37 -3.35
N SER A 31 -1.74 26.79 -2.22
CA SER A 31 -0.77 27.40 -1.31
C SER A 31 0.64 26.93 -1.67
N ARG A 32 1.58 27.85 -1.79
CA ARG A 32 3.01 27.60 -2.07
C ARG A 32 3.69 26.67 -1.05
N SER A 33 3.07 26.45 0.13
CA SER A 33 3.54 25.52 1.17
C SER A 33 3.50 24.05 0.76
N ARG A 34 2.71 23.68 -0.24
CA ARG A 34 2.56 22.28 -0.73
C ARG A 34 3.82 21.75 -1.41
N SER A 35 4.55 22.60 -2.11
CA SER A 35 5.68 22.19 -2.96
C SER A 35 6.85 21.58 -2.18
N VAL A 36 7.14 22.11 -0.99
CA VAL A 36 8.26 21.63 -0.15
C VAL A 36 7.93 20.31 0.55
N PHE A 37 6.66 20.11 0.91
CA PHE A 37 6.21 18.88 1.56
C PHE A 37 6.19 17.68 0.58
N ILE A 38 5.82 17.95 -0.65
CA ILE A 38 5.71 16.99 -1.75
C ILE A 38 7.07 16.35 -2.08
N SER A 39 8.13 17.14 -2.23
CA SER A 39 9.46 16.64 -2.60
C SER A 39 10.13 15.79 -1.51
N THR A 40 9.66 15.87 -0.25
CA THR A 40 10.25 15.13 0.87
C THR A 40 9.78 13.68 0.91
N PHE A 41 8.52 13.39 0.49
CA PHE A 41 7.95 12.06 0.56
C PHE A 41 8.23 11.20 -0.66
N CYS A 42 8.26 11.76 -1.84
CA CYS A 42 8.52 11.04 -3.07
C CYS A 42 9.64 11.68 -3.88
N PRO A 43 10.88 11.77 -3.35
CA PRO A 43 11.99 12.46 -4.01
C PRO A 43 12.42 11.81 -5.34
N ARG A 44 12.20 10.50 -5.50
CA ARG A 44 12.49 9.76 -6.72
C ARG A 44 11.29 9.71 -7.68
N GLY A 45 10.11 10.00 -7.15
CA GLY A 45 8.87 10.22 -7.89
C GLY A 45 8.11 8.96 -8.31
N LYS A 46 8.55 7.75 -7.95
CA LYS A 46 7.88 6.52 -8.34
C LYS A 46 7.62 5.57 -7.18
N THR A 47 6.41 4.98 -7.21
CA THR A 47 5.98 3.90 -6.32
C THR A 47 5.44 2.76 -7.16
N VAL A 48 5.79 1.52 -6.85
CA VAL A 48 5.19 0.34 -7.48
C VAL A 48 4.11 -0.21 -6.58
N PHE A 49 2.98 -0.56 -7.16
CA PHE A 49 1.86 -1.19 -6.49
C PHE A 49 1.64 -2.60 -7.05
N PHE A 50 1.67 -3.59 -6.17
CA PHE A 50 1.28 -4.97 -6.42
C PHE A 50 -0.08 -5.22 -5.79
N GLY A 51 -1.08 -5.54 -6.59
CA GLY A 51 -2.45 -5.80 -6.15
C GLY A 51 -3.46 -5.41 -7.20
N ARG A 52 -4.70 -5.76 -6.97
CA ARG A 52 -5.81 -5.48 -7.89
C ARG A 52 -6.19 -4.01 -7.85
N ARG A 53 -6.65 -3.52 -9.00
CA ARG A 53 -7.25 -2.19 -9.10
C ARG A 53 -8.54 -2.14 -8.28
N GLY A 54 -8.76 -1.06 -7.55
CA GLY A 54 -9.93 -0.83 -6.72
C GLY A 54 -9.75 0.34 -5.77
N TYR A 55 -10.62 0.44 -4.78
CA TYR A 55 -10.64 1.58 -3.85
C TYR A 55 -9.27 1.86 -3.19
N VAL A 56 -8.55 0.82 -2.76
CA VAL A 56 -7.23 0.99 -2.11
C VAL A 56 -6.24 1.58 -3.10
N SER A 57 -6.15 1.03 -4.31
CA SER A 57 -5.23 1.51 -5.35
C SER A 57 -5.55 2.94 -5.79
N ASP A 58 -6.85 3.30 -5.87
CA ASP A 58 -7.28 4.65 -6.24
C ASP A 58 -6.87 5.67 -5.17
N CYS A 59 -6.99 5.33 -3.89
CA CYS A 59 -6.48 6.15 -2.80
C CYS A 59 -4.96 6.32 -2.87
N MET A 60 -4.20 5.26 -3.22
CA MET A 60 -2.75 5.34 -3.35
C MET A 60 -2.34 6.25 -4.51
N ASP A 61 -3.01 6.15 -5.66
CA ASP A 61 -2.78 7.04 -6.80
C ASP A 61 -2.97 8.50 -6.43
N GLU A 62 -4.11 8.81 -5.78
CA GLU A 62 -4.42 10.17 -5.34
C GLU A 62 -3.37 10.69 -4.34
N TRP A 63 -3.08 9.95 -3.28
CA TRP A 63 -2.20 10.42 -2.21
C TRP A 63 -0.74 10.50 -2.65
N ILE A 64 -0.25 9.53 -3.42
CA ILE A 64 1.09 9.56 -4.00
C ILE A 64 1.21 10.73 -5.00
N GLY A 65 0.18 10.94 -5.82
CA GLY A 65 0.11 12.07 -6.75
C GLY A 65 0.16 13.43 -6.02
N LEU A 66 -0.57 13.58 -4.90
CA LEU A 66 -0.53 14.77 -4.05
C LEU A 66 0.87 15.00 -3.43
N MET A 67 1.65 13.95 -3.25
CA MET A 67 3.03 13.99 -2.77
C MET A 67 4.07 14.14 -3.90
N GLY A 68 3.63 14.40 -5.13
CA GLY A 68 4.50 14.62 -6.30
C GLY A 68 5.06 13.35 -6.92
N GLY A 69 4.59 12.17 -6.49
CA GLY A 69 4.94 10.88 -7.05
C GLY A 69 3.94 10.37 -8.07
N SER A 70 4.19 9.18 -8.59
CA SER A 70 3.30 8.41 -9.46
C SER A 70 3.32 6.95 -9.07
N VAL A 71 2.18 6.27 -9.22
CA VAL A 71 2.06 4.83 -9.01
C VAL A 71 2.21 4.09 -10.35
N THR A 72 2.96 3.00 -10.34
CA THR A 72 3.09 2.07 -11.46
C THR A 72 2.56 0.73 -10.99
N TYR A 73 1.60 0.17 -11.72
CA TYR A 73 0.98 -1.11 -11.37
C TYR A 73 1.78 -2.25 -11.98
N ALA A 74 2.17 -3.20 -11.13
CA ALA A 74 3.03 -4.31 -11.53
C ALA A 74 2.36 -5.29 -12.49
N GLU A 75 1.05 -5.52 -12.34
CA GLU A 75 0.28 -6.38 -13.26
C GLU A 75 0.28 -5.85 -14.69
N GLU A 76 0.17 -4.54 -14.87
CA GLU A 76 0.15 -3.88 -16.18
C GLU A 76 1.53 -3.85 -16.84
N ALA A 77 2.58 -3.91 -16.04
CA ALA A 77 3.94 -3.75 -16.50
C ALA A 77 4.65 -5.08 -16.85
N GLY A 78 4.01 -6.22 -16.62
CA GLY A 78 4.65 -7.54 -16.77
C GLY A 78 5.89 -7.67 -15.87
N ALA A 79 5.72 -7.34 -14.58
CA ALA A 79 6.78 -7.10 -13.61
C ALA A 79 7.65 -8.33 -13.32
N GLY A 80 8.62 -8.59 -14.18
CA GLY A 80 9.72 -9.50 -13.88
C GLY A 80 10.84 -8.83 -13.07
N GLU A 81 11.76 -9.64 -12.55
CA GLU A 81 12.89 -9.16 -11.73
C GLU A 81 13.73 -8.08 -12.43
N ASP A 82 14.02 -8.26 -13.71
CA ASP A 82 14.80 -7.31 -14.49
C ASP A 82 14.11 -5.95 -14.64
N TRP A 83 12.79 -5.95 -14.78
CA TRP A 83 12.01 -4.72 -14.81
C TRP A 83 12.09 -3.99 -13.47
N LEU A 84 11.92 -4.72 -12.36
CA LEU A 84 12.05 -4.17 -11.01
C LEU A 84 13.43 -3.57 -10.76
N ARG A 85 14.50 -4.28 -11.14
CA ARG A 85 15.88 -3.80 -10.99
C ARG A 85 16.14 -2.52 -11.79
N ARG A 86 15.62 -2.43 -13.03
CA ARG A 86 15.73 -1.20 -13.83
C ARG A 86 14.98 -0.03 -13.21
N LEU A 87 13.88 -0.30 -12.53
CA LEU A 87 13.07 0.74 -11.90
C LEU A 87 13.61 1.17 -10.52
N ALA A 88 14.36 0.31 -9.83
CA ALA A 88 14.88 0.50 -8.48
C ALA A 88 15.45 1.90 -8.19
N PRO A 89 16.32 2.48 -9.05
CA PRO A 89 16.90 3.80 -8.77
C PRO A 89 15.88 4.94 -8.68
N ARG A 90 14.67 4.72 -9.22
CA ARG A 90 13.57 5.68 -9.26
C ARG A 90 12.48 5.38 -8.23
N LEU A 91 12.59 4.26 -7.51
CA LEU A 91 11.57 3.85 -6.54
C LEU A 91 11.75 4.54 -5.20
N ASP A 92 10.67 5.12 -4.72
CA ASP A 92 10.54 5.61 -3.35
C ASP A 92 9.97 4.54 -2.42
N PHE A 93 9.00 3.75 -2.91
CA PHE A 93 8.30 2.72 -2.15
C PHE A 93 7.82 1.57 -3.04
N ILE A 94 7.63 0.42 -2.39
CA ILE A 94 6.86 -0.70 -2.90
C ILE A 94 5.64 -0.86 -2.00
N LEU A 95 4.46 -0.91 -2.61
CA LEU A 95 3.20 -1.21 -1.95
C LEU A 95 2.72 -2.58 -2.42
N VAL A 96 2.45 -3.47 -1.48
CA VAL A 96 1.88 -4.80 -1.75
C VAL A 96 0.53 -4.86 -1.07
N ASP A 97 -0.53 -4.97 -1.85
CA ASP A 97 -1.87 -5.22 -1.34
C ASP A 97 -2.09 -6.73 -1.20
N GLU A 98 -2.83 -7.15 -0.18
CA GLU A 98 -3.11 -8.58 0.05
C GLU A 98 -3.75 -9.27 -1.16
N SER A 99 -4.48 -8.52 -2.00
CA SER A 99 -5.07 -9.03 -3.24
C SER A 99 -4.04 -9.39 -4.33
N ALA A 100 -2.75 -9.11 -4.12
CA ALA A 100 -1.66 -9.51 -5.01
C ALA A 100 -1.37 -11.01 -4.97
N ALA A 101 -1.93 -11.74 -4.00
CA ALA A 101 -1.72 -13.16 -3.81
C ALA A 101 -3.06 -13.87 -3.53
N GLU A 102 -3.09 -15.17 -3.75
CA GLU A 102 -4.27 -15.99 -3.47
C GLU A 102 -4.38 -16.36 -2.00
N ASP A 103 -3.24 -16.49 -1.32
CA ASP A 103 -3.15 -16.82 0.09
C ASP A 103 -1.98 -16.12 0.80
N ILE A 104 -1.97 -16.22 2.13
CA ILE A 104 -0.95 -15.56 2.98
C ILE A 104 0.46 -16.10 2.71
N ARG A 105 0.61 -17.35 2.32
CA ARG A 105 1.92 -17.95 2.03
C ARG A 105 2.51 -17.35 0.78
N GLN A 106 1.73 -17.29 -0.31
CA GLN A 106 2.14 -16.62 -1.54
C GLN A 106 2.46 -15.15 -1.31
N LEU A 107 1.66 -14.47 -0.50
CA LEU A 107 1.89 -13.06 -0.14
C LEU A 107 3.25 -12.87 0.57
N VAL A 108 3.56 -13.72 1.54
CA VAL A 108 4.84 -13.70 2.25
C VAL A 108 6.01 -14.02 1.30
N GLU A 109 5.88 -15.06 0.48
CA GLU A 109 6.89 -15.42 -0.53
C GLU A 109 7.15 -14.27 -1.51
N HIS A 110 6.09 -13.59 -1.95
CA HIS A 110 6.18 -12.44 -2.82
C HIS A 110 6.93 -11.26 -2.14
N CYS A 111 6.57 -10.95 -0.90
CA CYS A 111 7.27 -9.93 -0.13
C CYS A 111 8.76 -10.27 0.08
N LEU A 112 9.08 -11.53 0.40
CA LEU A 112 10.46 -12.00 0.54
C LEU A 112 11.25 -11.92 -0.78
N PHE A 113 10.60 -12.21 -1.91
CA PHE A 113 11.20 -12.03 -3.24
C PHE A 113 11.52 -10.55 -3.50
N LEU A 114 10.55 -9.65 -3.29
CA LEU A 114 10.75 -8.20 -3.47
C LEU A 114 11.85 -7.66 -2.56
N ARG A 115 11.88 -8.13 -1.31
CA ARG A 115 12.88 -7.73 -0.32
C ARG A 115 14.31 -8.14 -0.74
N ARG A 116 14.47 -9.33 -1.34
CA ARG A 116 15.76 -9.79 -1.87
C ARG A 116 16.17 -9.05 -3.14
N ALA A 117 15.22 -8.80 -4.03
CA ALA A 117 15.48 -8.11 -5.29
C ALA A 117 15.80 -6.62 -5.08
N LEU A 118 15.14 -5.96 -4.11
CA LEU A 118 15.17 -4.51 -3.88
C LEU A 118 15.31 -4.18 -2.37
N PRO A 119 16.39 -4.60 -1.69
CA PRO A 119 16.52 -4.44 -0.25
C PRO A 119 16.51 -2.97 0.22
N GLU A 120 16.95 -2.04 -0.64
CA GLU A 120 17.03 -0.61 -0.32
C GLU A 120 15.71 0.15 -0.51
N VAL A 121 14.69 -0.49 -1.08
CA VAL A 121 13.40 0.15 -1.31
C VAL A 121 12.43 -0.22 -0.19
N PRO A 122 11.88 0.77 0.55
CA PRO A 122 10.89 0.50 1.58
C PRO A 122 9.67 -0.23 1.04
N LEU A 123 9.26 -1.31 1.74
CA LEU A 123 8.13 -2.15 1.39
C LEU A 123 7.01 -2.02 2.43
N LEU A 124 5.81 -1.65 1.99
CA LEU A 124 4.61 -1.57 2.81
C LEU A 124 3.61 -2.64 2.37
N LEU A 125 3.06 -3.36 3.32
CA LEU A 125 1.99 -4.33 3.12
C LEU A 125 0.64 -3.69 3.50
N LEU A 126 -0.34 -3.80 2.62
CA LEU A 126 -1.71 -3.33 2.81
C LEU A 126 -2.62 -4.55 2.94
N SER A 127 -3.36 -4.67 4.04
CA SER A 127 -4.15 -5.87 4.31
C SER A 127 -5.44 -5.56 5.08
N PRO A 128 -6.59 -6.03 4.62
CA PRO A 128 -7.85 -5.96 5.38
C PRO A 128 -7.89 -7.01 6.51
N SER A 129 -7.07 -8.05 6.43
CA SER A 129 -7.12 -9.21 7.33
C SER A 129 -6.37 -9.00 8.65
N VAL A 130 -5.50 -7.97 8.73
CA VAL A 130 -4.77 -7.66 9.96
C VAL A 130 -5.64 -6.96 11.00
N LYS A 131 -5.36 -7.19 12.28
CA LYS A 131 -6.12 -6.59 13.38
C LYS A 131 -5.90 -5.08 13.52
N GLY A 132 -4.74 -4.58 13.08
CA GLY A 132 -4.37 -3.17 13.15
C GLY A 132 -3.05 -2.90 12.42
N ASP A 133 -2.66 -1.63 12.37
CA ASP A 133 -1.38 -1.23 11.78
C ASP A 133 -0.23 -1.78 12.62
N ASP A 134 0.81 -2.28 11.93
CA ASP A 134 2.05 -2.75 12.54
C ASP A 134 3.22 -1.92 12.01
N PHE A 135 3.84 -1.16 12.91
CA PHE A 135 5.00 -0.32 12.66
C PHE A 135 6.27 -0.89 13.30
N GLY A 136 6.19 -2.10 13.86
CA GLY A 136 7.29 -2.78 14.53
C GLY A 136 8.43 -3.19 13.58
N THR A 137 9.51 -3.67 14.17
CA THR A 137 10.69 -4.11 13.43
C THR A 137 10.79 -5.63 13.30
N GLU A 138 9.87 -6.36 13.93
CA GLU A 138 9.91 -7.83 13.99
C GLU A 138 9.71 -8.48 12.61
N ARG A 139 8.99 -7.79 11.71
CA ARG A 139 8.67 -8.27 10.37
C ARG A 139 9.52 -7.65 9.26
N MET A 140 10.61 -6.95 9.60
CA MET A 140 11.44 -6.26 8.59
C MET A 140 12.00 -7.18 7.52
N ALA A 141 12.15 -8.47 7.78
CA ALA A 141 12.52 -9.43 6.76
C ALA A 141 11.47 -9.58 5.64
N ILE A 142 10.19 -9.30 5.95
CA ILE A 142 9.05 -9.42 5.03
C ILE A 142 8.65 -8.06 4.50
N CYS A 143 8.36 -7.09 5.40
CA CYS A 143 7.95 -5.73 5.06
C CYS A 143 8.36 -4.75 6.16
N ASP A 144 8.44 -3.47 5.83
CA ASP A 144 8.82 -2.43 6.78
C ASP A 144 7.66 -1.95 7.66
N VAL A 145 6.44 -2.02 7.12
CA VAL A 145 5.19 -1.63 7.79
C VAL A 145 4.07 -2.47 7.23
N THR A 146 3.12 -2.87 8.09
CA THR A 146 1.83 -3.42 7.67
C THR A 146 0.73 -2.42 8.03
N LEU A 147 -0.15 -2.11 7.09
CA LEU A 147 -1.29 -1.21 7.27
C LEU A 147 -2.59 -1.96 7.11
N ARG A 148 -3.51 -1.73 8.03
CA ARG A 148 -4.88 -2.23 7.89
C ARG A 148 -5.66 -1.37 6.91
N THR A 149 -6.33 -2.01 5.95
CA THR A 149 -7.26 -1.35 5.04
C THR A 149 -8.71 -1.53 5.50
N PRO A 150 -9.62 -0.56 5.26
CA PRO A 150 -9.36 0.76 4.68
C PRO A 150 -8.56 1.67 5.64
N LEU A 151 -7.69 2.52 5.09
CA LEU A 151 -6.83 3.40 5.87
C LEU A 151 -7.09 4.87 5.53
N SER A 152 -6.66 5.77 6.41
CA SER A 152 -6.70 7.21 6.18
C SER A 152 -5.39 7.71 5.55
N GLN A 153 -5.45 8.85 4.85
CA GLN A 153 -4.27 9.51 4.31
C GLN A 153 -3.23 9.82 5.40
N ALA A 154 -3.69 10.23 6.60
CA ALA A 154 -2.79 10.52 7.72
C ALA A 154 -2.03 9.26 8.19
N ALA A 155 -2.71 8.12 8.29
CA ALA A 155 -2.08 6.83 8.61
C ALA A 155 -1.06 6.45 7.53
N PHE A 156 -1.40 6.61 6.25
CA PHE A 156 -0.50 6.34 5.14
C PHE A 156 0.76 7.21 5.18
N VAL A 157 0.63 8.52 5.34
CA VAL A 157 1.78 9.44 5.45
C VAL A 157 2.68 9.09 6.63
N ARG A 158 2.10 8.73 7.77
CA ARG A 158 2.86 8.23 8.94
C ARG A 158 3.63 6.96 8.59
N ALA A 159 2.97 6.02 7.91
CA ALA A 159 3.57 4.75 7.50
C ALA A 159 4.77 4.93 6.56
N LEU A 160 4.68 5.84 5.59
CA LEU A 160 5.79 6.12 4.67
C LEU A 160 7.07 6.57 5.42
N ARG A 161 6.92 7.40 6.47
CA ARG A 161 8.05 7.84 7.30
C ARG A 161 8.68 6.68 8.05
N ILE A 162 7.84 5.86 8.69
CA ILE A 162 8.29 4.72 9.49
C ILE A 162 8.91 3.66 8.59
N ALA A 163 8.30 3.35 7.44
CA ALA A 163 8.83 2.39 6.47
C ALA A 163 10.27 2.74 6.04
N ARG A 164 10.55 4.01 5.75
CA ARG A 164 11.93 4.44 5.44
C ARG A 164 12.89 4.25 6.60
N SER A 165 12.43 4.48 7.82
CA SER A 165 13.26 4.28 9.01
C SER A 165 13.56 2.79 9.23
N ASN A 166 12.54 1.94 9.11
CA ASN A 166 12.64 0.50 9.27
C ASN A 166 13.52 -0.11 8.16
N ASN A 167 13.31 0.33 6.90
CA ASN A 167 14.13 -0.13 5.78
C ASN A 167 15.62 0.18 5.98
N ARG A 168 15.97 1.40 6.43
CA ARG A 168 17.37 1.72 6.74
C ARG A 168 17.97 0.82 7.81
N ARG A 169 17.20 0.44 8.83
CA ARG A 169 17.62 -0.50 9.86
C ARG A 169 17.83 -1.89 9.27
N TYR A 170 16.92 -2.35 8.43
CA TYR A 170 17.02 -3.62 7.73
C TYR A 170 18.28 -3.69 6.87
N VAL A 171 18.53 -2.70 6.01
CA VAL A 171 19.73 -2.64 5.17
C VAL A 171 21.01 -2.59 6.04
N GLY A 172 20.99 -1.81 7.12
CA GLY A 172 22.10 -1.76 8.07
C GLY A 172 22.40 -3.13 8.72
N SER A 173 21.35 -3.92 9.00
CA SER A 173 21.51 -5.26 9.55
C SER A 173 22.12 -6.26 8.56
N LEU A 174 21.85 -6.09 7.25
CA LEU A 174 22.46 -6.92 6.20
C LEU A 174 23.95 -6.62 6.02
N ALA A 175 24.35 -5.38 6.24
CA ALA A 175 25.75 -4.95 6.12
C ALA A 175 26.60 -5.27 7.37
N ALA A 176 25.97 -5.59 8.51
CA ALA A 176 26.68 -5.94 9.73
C ALA A 176 27.37 -7.30 9.57
N PRO A 177 28.67 -7.43 9.94
CA PRO A 177 29.34 -8.72 9.92
C PRO A 177 28.58 -9.68 10.82
N GLN A 178 28.16 -10.82 10.27
CA GLN A 178 27.59 -11.88 11.08
C GLN A 178 28.66 -12.34 12.09
N PRO A 179 28.33 -12.40 13.40
CA PRO A 179 29.24 -12.98 14.35
C PRO A 179 29.56 -14.42 13.88
N SER A 180 30.80 -14.64 13.50
CA SER A 180 31.28 -15.94 13.12
C SER A 180 30.83 -16.91 14.21
N ALA A 181 30.03 -17.91 13.85
CA ALA A 181 29.71 -19.00 14.75
C ALA A 181 31.04 -19.55 15.24
N LEU A 182 31.40 -19.23 16.48
CA LEU A 182 32.52 -19.81 17.17
C LEU A 182 32.32 -21.33 17.13
N ARG A 183 33.14 -21.97 16.29
CA ARG A 183 33.27 -23.42 16.29
C ARG A 183 33.76 -23.81 17.67
N ALA A 184 32.88 -24.45 18.43
CA ALA A 184 33.28 -25.30 19.54
C ALA A 184 33.55 -26.71 19.03
#